data_fc480b22e3363e6cca9c4667277c4243
#
_entry.id   fc480b22e3363e6cca9c4667277c4243
#
_cell.length_a   1.000
_cell.length_b   1.000
_cell.length_c   1.000
_cell.angle_alpha   90.00
_cell.angle_beta   90.00
_cell.angle_gamma   90.00
#
_symmetry.space_group_name_H-M   'P 1'
#
loop_
_entity.id
_entity.type
_entity.pdbx_description
1 polymer ?
#
loop_
_entity_poly.entity_id
_entity_poly.type
_entity_poly.pdbx_seq_one_letter_code
_entity_poly.pdbx_strand_id
1 'polypeptide(L)'
;MAGPNRNNPYSFDEFLAWRKSVDYYRDDPFFQKVLRHFCGDEWEGLDKELRQMSVKVSRRWRDFAEKIALPEHRPYIKHYDGHNHRIDRIVRPLETEIMEREIFSEALFSDKTSPWLRLAKMYLIYQNGEACVACPLTCTEGLVALLEKYADAPDTRRILEHCREGIDGYFAIGAQYLSEIQGGSDVPANVLEAVQEGGQWRLYGTKFFCSATHADYAVVTAKPAGSDKVALFVVPSWLEGDKEKEIRNGYTIDRIKWKMGTSELTTAELTFNGAVAYPVGPLDRGVANVVGIVLTYSRLTVGLSAAAFMARAVREARAYATFREAFGMLIGQFPLLEAQLQTLELYSKRTVCAAFRLYRDFLALPGGLKGGLATDETPEEKKRRFDVRELIMLQKIAASWDCTDVVRQAMSVFGGHGVMEDFSSLPRLFRDSAINELWEGPRNVLLTQMHRDFQRVAGWYRPSEFVRHILAGADESRVLELGAEMDDLIGHQSLFAMDEKTLEACRRWDAFCQELFHAYQDCALAEVEAGGQDREGALSAL
;
A
#
# COMPACT_ATOMS: atom_id res chain seq x y z
N MET A 1 12.58 -15.40 -59.05
CA MET A 1 12.20 -14.18 -58.35
C MET A 1 11.56 -14.60 -57.04
N ALA A 2 12.18 -14.31 -55.89
CA ALA A 2 11.54 -14.52 -54.60
C ALA A 2 10.28 -13.64 -54.55
N GLY A 3 9.14 -14.21 -54.21
CA GLY A 3 7.91 -13.44 -54.02
C GLY A 3 8.09 -12.34 -53.00
N PRO A 4 7.28 -11.26 -53.04
CA PRO A 4 7.42 -10.18 -52.08
C PRO A 4 7.36 -10.71 -50.66
N ASN A 5 8.35 -10.35 -49.85
CA ASN A 5 8.37 -10.70 -48.42
C ASN A 5 7.12 -10.10 -47.78
N ARG A 6 6.12 -10.93 -47.47
CA ARG A 6 4.84 -10.52 -46.90
C ARG A 6 4.90 -10.33 -45.37
N ASN A 7 6.03 -10.68 -44.76
CA ASN A 7 6.22 -10.51 -43.31
C ASN A 7 6.67 -9.07 -43.00
N ASN A 8 6.04 -8.45 -42.05
CA ASN A 8 6.51 -7.18 -41.50
C ASN A 8 7.87 -7.42 -40.84
N PRO A 9 8.95 -6.74 -41.27
CA PRO A 9 10.29 -6.91 -40.71
C PRO A 9 10.45 -6.25 -39.33
N TYR A 10 9.45 -5.54 -38.85
CA TYR A 10 9.50 -4.87 -37.54
C TYR A 10 9.51 -5.88 -36.41
N SER A 11 10.46 -5.73 -35.47
CA SER A 11 10.62 -6.61 -34.31
C SER A 11 10.64 -5.79 -33.02
N PHE A 12 10.17 -6.38 -31.93
CA PHE A 12 10.25 -5.86 -30.56
C PHE A 12 11.42 -6.46 -29.77
N ASP A 13 12.30 -7.22 -30.42
CA ASP A 13 13.36 -7.99 -29.75
C ASP A 13 14.29 -7.11 -28.90
N GLU A 14 14.61 -5.90 -29.33
CA GLU A 14 15.42 -4.97 -28.54
C GLU A 14 14.71 -4.53 -27.25
N PHE A 15 13.43 -4.18 -27.35
CA PHE A 15 12.62 -3.82 -26.20
C PHE A 15 12.46 -5.00 -25.23
N LEU A 16 12.22 -6.19 -25.75
CA LEU A 16 12.13 -7.41 -24.96
C LEU A 16 13.47 -7.78 -24.31
N ALA A 17 14.59 -7.59 -25.02
CA ALA A 17 15.93 -7.77 -24.46
C ALA A 17 16.19 -6.80 -23.31
N TRP A 18 15.84 -5.51 -23.47
CA TRP A 18 15.90 -4.54 -22.39
C TRP A 18 15.03 -4.97 -21.19
N ARG A 19 13.77 -5.34 -21.40
CA ARG A 19 12.88 -5.81 -20.31
C ARG A 19 13.47 -7.01 -19.55
N LYS A 20 14.18 -7.90 -20.22
CA LYS A 20 14.85 -9.06 -19.59
C LYS A 20 16.10 -8.68 -18.82
N SER A 21 16.81 -7.63 -19.24
CA SER A 21 18.09 -7.20 -18.63
C SER A 21 17.92 -6.23 -17.48
N VAL A 22 16.91 -5.37 -17.49
CA VAL A 22 16.71 -4.30 -16.50
C VAL A 22 16.65 -4.84 -15.07
N ASP A 23 17.36 -4.17 -14.17
CA ASP A 23 17.33 -4.44 -12.73
C ASP A 23 16.72 -3.22 -12.00
N TYR A 24 15.63 -3.46 -11.28
CA TYR A 24 14.83 -2.38 -10.67
C TYR A 24 15.54 -1.59 -9.57
N TYR A 25 16.66 -2.08 -9.09
CA TYR A 25 17.47 -1.41 -8.11
C TYR A 25 18.79 -0.90 -8.69
N ARG A 26 19.53 -1.77 -9.42
CA ARG A 26 20.87 -1.42 -9.95
C ARG A 26 20.80 -0.36 -11.03
N ASP A 27 19.73 -0.37 -11.83
CA ASP A 27 19.50 0.58 -12.91
C ASP A 27 18.63 1.78 -12.46
N ASP A 28 18.46 1.97 -11.15
CA ASP A 28 17.76 3.12 -10.56
C ASP A 28 18.70 3.92 -9.63
N PRO A 29 19.61 4.74 -10.19
CA PRO A 29 20.53 5.55 -9.39
C PRO A 29 19.81 6.60 -8.54
N PHE A 30 18.62 7.03 -8.94
CA PHE A 30 17.84 7.98 -8.17
C PHE A 30 17.31 7.34 -6.88
N PHE A 31 16.76 6.15 -6.95
CA PHE A 31 16.32 5.43 -5.76
C PHE A 31 17.48 5.13 -4.80
N GLN A 32 18.66 4.78 -5.33
CA GLN A 32 19.87 4.63 -4.52
C GLN A 32 20.25 5.95 -3.82
N LYS A 33 20.07 7.11 -4.47
CA LYS A 33 20.29 8.43 -3.87
C LYS A 33 19.30 8.70 -2.74
N VAL A 34 18.01 8.37 -2.92
CA VAL A 34 16.96 8.47 -1.89
C VAL A 34 17.34 7.66 -0.65
N LEU A 35 17.76 6.40 -0.83
CA LEU A 35 18.17 5.53 0.28
C LEU A 35 19.41 6.06 1.01
N ARG A 36 20.44 6.51 0.28
CA ARG A 36 21.63 7.12 0.92
C ARG A 36 21.28 8.33 1.77
N HIS A 37 20.31 9.12 1.31
CA HIS A 37 19.89 10.31 2.05
C HIS A 37 19.16 9.96 3.35
N PHE A 38 18.17 9.07 3.31
CA PHE A 38 17.31 8.78 4.46
C PHE A 38 17.85 7.68 5.38
N CYS A 39 18.58 6.69 4.86
CA CYS A 39 19.03 5.54 5.67
C CYS A 39 20.38 5.75 6.36
N GLY A 40 21.12 6.81 6.02
CA GLY A 40 22.37 7.16 6.69
C GLY A 40 23.37 6.01 6.76
N ASP A 41 23.78 5.65 7.98
CA ASP A 41 24.82 4.63 8.22
C ASP A 41 24.36 3.19 7.90
N GLU A 42 23.04 2.95 7.77
CA GLU A 42 22.51 1.64 7.35
C GLU A 42 22.71 1.37 5.84
N TRP A 43 23.04 2.39 5.04
CA TRP A 43 23.08 2.34 3.58
C TRP A 43 23.87 1.17 3.02
N GLU A 44 25.12 0.93 3.49
CA GLU A 44 25.99 -0.11 2.91
C GLU A 44 25.41 -1.52 3.09
N GLY A 45 24.81 -1.78 4.24
CA GLY A 45 24.12 -3.04 4.52
C GLY A 45 22.89 -3.22 3.63
N LEU A 46 22.08 -2.16 3.51
CA LEU A 46 20.89 -2.15 2.67
C LEU A 46 21.24 -2.36 1.18
N ASP A 47 22.24 -1.65 0.66
CA ASP A 47 22.64 -1.75 -0.74
C ASP A 47 23.02 -3.19 -1.12
N LYS A 48 23.77 -3.88 -0.25
CA LYS A 48 24.15 -5.27 -0.46
C LYS A 48 22.93 -6.19 -0.56
N GLU A 49 22.01 -6.09 0.39
CA GLU A 49 20.79 -6.90 0.44
C GLU A 49 19.87 -6.62 -0.78
N LEU A 50 19.68 -5.34 -1.12
CA LEU A 50 18.82 -4.94 -2.22
C LEU A 50 19.37 -5.36 -3.58
N ARG A 51 20.71 -5.34 -3.77
CA ARG A 51 21.36 -5.88 -4.98
C ARG A 51 21.16 -7.38 -5.17
N GLN A 52 21.04 -8.14 -4.09
CA GLN A 52 20.76 -9.58 -4.17
C GLN A 52 19.27 -9.82 -4.48
N MET A 53 18.39 -9.13 -3.79
CA MET A 53 16.94 -9.28 -3.94
C MET A 53 16.45 -8.76 -5.30
N SER A 54 16.99 -7.64 -5.79
CA SER A 54 16.52 -7.00 -7.03
C SER A 54 16.59 -7.92 -8.24
N VAL A 55 17.54 -8.86 -8.28
CA VAL A 55 17.62 -9.87 -9.34
C VAL A 55 16.38 -10.77 -9.36
N LYS A 56 15.87 -11.15 -8.17
CA LYS A 56 14.64 -11.94 -8.07
C LYS A 56 13.44 -11.11 -8.50
N VAL A 57 13.33 -9.88 -7.96
CA VAL A 57 12.22 -8.95 -8.24
C VAL A 57 12.12 -8.62 -9.73
N SER A 58 13.25 -8.27 -10.35
CA SER A 58 13.29 -7.77 -11.73
C SER A 58 13.17 -8.87 -12.80
N ARG A 59 13.29 -10.13 -12.42
CA ARG A 59 13.25 -11.27 -13.34
C ARG A 59 12.20 -12.28 -12.92
N ARG A 60 12.54 -13.20 -12.02
CA ARG A 60 11.69 -14.33 -11.63
C ARG A 60 10.33 -13.89 -11.11
N TRP A 61 10.27 -12.96 -10.16
CA TRP A 61 9.00 -12.51 -9.58
C TRP A 61 8.20 -11.63 -10.55
N ARG A 62 8.89 -10.85 -11.39
CA ARG A 62 8.23 -10.15 -12.50
C ARG A 62 7.55 -11.13 -13.46
N ASP A 63 8.27 -12.16 -13.91
CA ASP A 63 7.74 -13.13 -14.85
C ASP A 63 6.56 -13.91 -14.25
N PHE A 64 6.62 -14.22 -12.95
CA PHE A 64 5.49 -14.80 -12.23
C PHE A 64 4.30 -13.83 -12.15
N ALA A 65 4.55 -12.57 -11.76
CA ALA A 65 3.50 -11.55 -11.67
C ALA A 65 2.80 -11.30 -13.01
N GLU A 66 3.53 -11.31 -14.11
CA GLU A 66 2.97 -11.21 -15.46
C GLU A 66 2.14 -12.43 -15.83
N LYS A 67 2.61 -13.63 -15.51
CA LYS A 67 1.91 -14.88 -15.81
C LYS A 67 0.60 -15.01 -15.01
N ILE A 68 0.63 -14.79 -13.71
CA ILE A 68 -0.55 -14.96 -12.85
C ILE A 68 -1.64 -13.91 -13.10
N ALA A 69 -1.30 -12.79 -13.73
CA ALA A 69 -2.26 -11.75 -14.09
C ALA A 69 -3.13 -12.12 -15.30
N LEU A 70 -2.75 -13.12 -16.08
CA LEU A 70 -3.52 -13.56 -17.24
C LEU A 70 -4.91 -14.07 -16.83
N PRO A 71 -5.96 -13.82 -17.63
CA PRO A 71 -7.34 -14.16 -17.28
C PRO A 71 -7.55 -15.63 -16.92
N GLU A 72 -6.86 -16.55 -17.59
CA GLU A 72 -6.92 -18.00 -17.36
C GLU A 72 -6.29 -18.45 -16.04
N HIS A 73 -5.50 -17.58 -15.40
CA HIS A 73 -4.82 -17.85 -14.14
C HIS A 73 -5.52 -17.24 -12.92
N ARG A 74 -6.72 -16.68 -13.11
CA ARG A 74 -7.48 -16.11 -12.00
C ARG A 74 -7.81 -17.17 -10.95
N PRO A 75 -7.68 -16.84 -9.66
CA PRO A 75 -8.03 -17.76 -8.61
C PRO A 75 -9.52 -18.09 -8.64
N TYR A 76 -9.86 -19.33 -8.31
CA TYR A 76 -11.22 -19.77 -8.15
C TYR A 76 -11.36 -20.62 -6.87
N ILE A 77 -12.60 -20.90 -6.48
CA ILE A 77 -12.89 -21.69 -5.30
C ILE A 77 -13.48 -23.05 -5.68
N LYS A 78 -12.97 -24.10 -5.06
CA LYS A 78 -13.55 -25.45 -5.09
C LYS A 78 -14.24 -25.70 -3.75
N HIS A 79 -15.57 -25.65 -3.74
CA HIS A 79 -16.35 -25.77 -2.50
C HIS A 79 -16.37 -27.15 -1.89
N TYR A 80 -16.38 -28.21 -2.73
CA TYR A 80 -16.52 -29.59 -2.29
C TYR A 80 -15.43 -30.48 -2.87
N ASP A 81 -15.05 -31.50 -2.09
CA ASP A 81 -14.22 -32.60 -2.60
C ASP A 81 -15.04 -33.61 -3.41
N GLY A 82 -14.42 -34.74 -3.80
CA GLY A 82 -15.09 -35.82 -4.55
C GLY A 82 -16.09 -36.65 -3.71
N HIS A 83 -16.13 -36.45 -2.38
CA HIS A 83 -16.99 -37.17 -1.44
C HIS A 83 -18.05 -36.26 -0.81
N ASN A 84 -18.23 -35.04 -1.37
CA ASN A 84 -19.20 -34.04 -0.93
C ASN A 84 -18.89 -33.42 0.46
N HIS A 85 -17.63 -33.47 0.91
CA HIS A 85 -17.20 -32.67 2.04
C HIS A 85 -16.91 -31.24 1.61
N ARG A 86 -17.37 -30.27 2.38
CA ARG A 86 -17.08 -28.85 2.11
C ARG A 86 -15.66 -28.54 2.53
N ILE A 87 -14.83 -28.09 1.56
CA ILE A 87 -13.40 -27.79 1.76
C ILE A 87 -13.05 -26.33 1.52
N ASP A 88 -13.88 -25.63 0.73
CA ASP A 88 -13.66 -24.22 0.32
C ASP A 88 -12.19 -23.95 -0.05
N ARG A 89 -11.63 -24.82 -0.91
CA ARG A 89 -10.25 -24.71 -1.38
C ARG A 89 -10.11 -23.57 -2.39
N ILE A 90 -9.25 -22.60 -2.08
CA ILE A 90 -8.84 -21.57 -3.02
C ILE A 90 -7.78 -22.20 -3.95
N VAL A 91 -8.08 -22.24 -5.25
CA VAL A 91 -7.15 -22.75 -6.27
C VAL A 91 -6.48 -21.55 -6.93
N ARG A 92 -5.15 -21.50 -6.84
CA ARG A 92 -4.28 -20.46 -7.40
C ARG A 92 -3.19 -21.09 -8.27
N PRO A 93 -2.58 -20.34 -9.21
CA PRO A 93 -1.39 -20.81 -9.92
C PRO A 93 -0.26 -21.17 -8.97
N LEU A 94 0.53 -22.17 -9.32
CA LEU A 94 1.70 -22.58 -8.54
C LEU A 94 2.71 -21.44 -8.41
N GLU A 95 2.85 -20.62 -9.45
CA GLU A 95 3.72 -19.43 -9.44
C GLU A 95 3.34 -18.44 -8.36
N THR A 96 2.05 -18.26 -8.06
CA THR A 96 1.58 -17.41 -6.96
C THR A 96 2.07 -17.96 -5.61
N GLU A 97 1.91 -19.26 -5.39
CA GLU A 97 2.31 -19.90 -4.12
C GLU A 97 3.84 -19.89 -3.91
N ILE A 98 4.60 -20.10 -4.99
CA ILE A 98 6.07 -20.04 -4.94
C ILE A 98 6.53 -18.61 -4.66
N MET A 99 6.02 -17.62 -5.39
CA MET A 99 6.41 -16.22 -5.24
C MET A 99 6.06 -15.69 -3.84
N GLU A 100 4.88 -15.99 -3.35
CA GLU A 100 4.43 -15.64 -2.00
C GLU A 100 5.36 -16.23 -0.94
N ARG A 101 5.68 -17.53 -1.03
CA ARG A 101 6.61 -18.19 -0.11
C ARG A 101 8.01 -17.57 -0.16
N GLU A 102 8.55 -17.33 -1.34
CA GLU A 102 9.87 -16.71 -1.51
C GLU A 102 9.92 -15.30 -0.92
N ILE A 103 8.86 -14.49 -1.13
CA ILE A 103 8.79 -13.11 -0.62
C ILE A 103 8.64 -13.08 0.91
N PHE A 104 7.77 -13.90 1.49
CA PHE A 104 7.61 -13.96 2.94
C PHE A 104 8.86 -14.53 3.64
N SER A 105 9.63 -15.41 2.96
CA SER A 105 10.94 -15.91 3.44
C SER A 105 12.04 -14.83 3.47
N GLU A 106 11.82 -13.65 2.88
CA GLU A 106 12.71 -12.50 3.08
C GLU A 106 12.61 -11.92 4.51
N ALA A 107 11.77 -12.50 5.37
CA ALA A 107 11.60 -12.20 6.79
C ALA A 107 11.40 -10.70 7.09
N LEU A 108 10.55 -10.04 6.30
CA LEU A 108 10.37 -8.58 6.33
C LEU A 108 9.94 -8.04 7.70
N PHE A 109 9.22 -8.86 8.47
CA PHE A 109 8.67 -8.47 9.77
C PHE A 109 9.48 -8.99 10.96
N SER A 110 10.61 -9.68 10.71
CA SER A 110 11.53 -10.15 11.75
C SER A 110 12.21 -8.99 12.47
N ASP A 111 12.51 -9.16 13.76
CA ASP A 111 13.32 -8.21 14.54
C ASP A 111 14.72 -8.00 13.97
N LYS A 112 15.19 -8.92 13.11
CA LYS A 112 16.50 -8.85 12.44
C LYS A 112 16.50 -7.98 11.19
N THR A 113 15.31 -7.63 10.68
CA THR A 113 15.14 -6.79 9.48
C THR A 113 14.90 -5.35 9.91
N SER A 114 15.84 -4.46 9.60
CA SER A 114 15.66 -3.05 9.94
C SER A 114 14.43 -2.45 9.25
N PRO A 115 13.76 -1.47 9.86
CA PRO A 115 12.61 -0.79 9.25
C PRO A 115 12.92 -0.24 7.86
N TRP A 116 14.11 0.32 7.64
CA TRP A 116 14.54 0.83 6.35
C TRP A 116 14.72 -0.27 5.31
N LEU A 117 15.32 -1.40 5.70
CA LEU A 117 15.46 -2.55 4.80
C LEU A 117 14.09 -3.11 4.40
N ARG A 118 13.17 -3.23 5.35
CA ARG A 118 11.79 -3.64 5.09
C ARG A 118 11.12 -2.73 4.07
N LEU A 119 11.13 -1.41 4.31
CA LEU A 119 10.51 -0.43 3.41
C LEU A 119 11.09 -0.50 2.01
N ALA A 120 12.42 -0.55 1.88
CA ALA A 120 13.10 -0.61 0.60
C ALA A 120 12.81 -1.92 -0.17
N LYS A 121 12.78 -3.06 0.54
CA LYS A 121 12.38 -4.35 -0.05
C LYS A 121 10.92 -4.30 -0.53
N MET A 122 10.00 -3.76 0.26
CA MET A 122 8.59 -3.60 -0.12
C MET A 122 8.44 -2.69 -1.35
N TYR A 123 9.17 -1.58 -1.42
CA TYR A 123 9.18 -0.70 -2.60
C TYR A 123 9.60 -1.44 -3.88
N LEU A 124 10.61 -2.31 -3.81
CA LEU A 124 11.03 -3.12 -4.97
C LEU A 124 9.96 -4.15 -5.35
N ILE A 125 9.40 -4.87 -4.37
CA ILE A 125 8.35 -5.87 -4.59
C ILE A 125 7.13 -5.23 -5.27
N TYR A 126 6.69 -4.07 -4.78
CA TYR A 126 5.51 -3.37 -5.29
C TYR A 126 5.68 -2.87 -6.73
N GLN A 127 6.90 -2.74 -7.26
CA GLN A 127 7.08 -2.45 -8.68
C GLN A 127 6.50 -3.55 -9.59
N ASN A 128 6.20 -4.72 -9.06
CA ASN A 128 5.51 -5.79 -9.79
C ASN A 128 3.97 -5.72 -9.70
N GLY A 129 3.40 -4.64 -9.15
CA GLY A 129 1.97 -4.47 -8.94
C GLY A 129 1.48 -5.21 -7.71
N GLU A 130 0.17 -5.51 -7.65
CA GLU A 130 -0.42 -6.29 -6.57
C GLU A 130 0.15 -7.71 -6.50
N ALA A 131 0.12 -8.42 -7.63
CA ALA A 131 0.71 -9.75 -7.83
C ALA A 131 0.39 -10.78 -6.72
N CYS A 132 -0.73 -10.62 -6.01
CA CYS A 132 -1.15 -11.42 -4.86
C CYS A 132 -0.15 -11.42 -3.68
N VAL A 133 0.69 -10.39 -3.57
CA VAL A 133 1.68 -10.23 -2.49
C VAL A 133 1.66 -8.85 -1.84
N ALA A 134 1.30 -7.79 -2.56
CA ALA A 134 1.31 -6.43 -2.01
C ALA A 134 0.29 -6.26 -0.88
N CYS A 135 -0.96 -6.66 -1.07
CA CYS A 135 -1.98 -6.65 -0.03
C CYS A 135 -1.65 -7.62 1.13
N PRO A 136 -1.26 -8.89 0.91
CA PRO A 136 -0.80 -9.77 1.98
C PRO A 136 0.33 -9.18 2.83
N LEU A 137 1.34 -8.57 2.23
CA LEU A 137 2.41 -7.89 2.98
C LEU A 137 1.89 -6.73 3.83
N THR A 138 1.08 -5.87 3.23
CA THR A 138 0.45 -4.73 3.89
C THR A 138 -0.41 -5.15 5.09
N CYS A 139 -1.24 -6.19 4.91
CA CYS A 139 -2.11 -6.70 5.97
C CYS A 139 -1.32 -7.40 7.08
N THR A 140 -0.24 -8.12 6.72
CA THR A 140 0.64 -8.77 7.71
C THR A 140 1.37 -7.73 8.55
N GLU A 141 1.85 -6.63 7.96
CA GLU A 141 2.46 -5.53 8.71
C GLU A 141 1.50 -4.93 9.75
N GLY A 142 0.25 -4.68 9.35
CA GLY A 142 -0.79 -4.19 10.25
C GLY A 142 -1.14 -5.18 11.38
N LEU A 143 -1.20 -6.48 11.07
CA LEU A 143 -1.40 -7.54 12.06
C LEU A 143 -0.23 -7.61 13.05
N VAL A 144 1.01 -7.61 12.56
CA VAL A 144 2.22 -7.63 13.39
C VAL A 144 2.23 -6.42 14.32
N ALA A 145 2.03 -5.21 13.82
CA ALA A 145 2.01 -3.98 14.61
C ALA A 145 0.91 -3.99 15.70
N LEU A 146 -0.26 -4.57 15.39
CA LEU A 146 -1.33 -4.75 16.36
C LEU A 146 -0.94 -5.74 17.47
N LEU A 147 -0.35 -6.87 17.09
CA LEU A 147 0.07 -7.92 18.02
C LEU A 147 1.29 -7.50 18.86
N GLU A 148 2.25 -6.77 18.31
CA GLU A 148 3.37 -6.20 19.08
C GLU A 148 2.88 -5.36 20.26
N LYS A 149 1.74 -4.70 20.10
CA LYS A 149 1.15 -3.91 21.16
C LYS A 149 0.33 -4.71 22.16
N TYR A 150 -0.36 -5.77 21.72
CA TYR A 150 -1.44 -6.40 22.49
C TYR A 150 -1.36 -7.93 22.59
N ALA A 151 -0.28 -8.58 22.13
CA ALA A 151 -0.14 -10.03 22.22
C ALA A 151 0.27 -10.44 23.65
N ASP A 152 -0.66 -10.45 24.56
CA ASP A 152 -0.48 -10.85 25.97
C ASP A 152 -0.81 -12.33 26.24
N ALA A 153 -1.69 -12.94 25.43
CA ALA A 153 -2.07 -14.34 25.52
C ALA A 153 -1.10 -15.27 24.73
N PRO A 154 -0.97 -16.55 25.13
CA PRO A 154 -0.11 -17.51 24.42
C PRO A 154 -0.43 -17.65 22.94
N ASP A 155 -1.71 -17.73 22.57
CA ASP A 155 -2.15 -17.87 21.17
C ASP A 155 -1.76 -16.66 20.33
N THR A 156 -1.98 -15.45 20.82
CA THR A 156 -1.64 -14.21 20.10
C THR A 156 -0.13 -14.03 19.98
N ARG A 157 0.65 -14.43 20.98
CA ARG A 157 2.13 -14.44 20.91
C ARG A 157 2.65 -15.44 19.87
N ARG A 158 2.08 -16.65 19.81
CA ARG A 158 2.44 -17.65 18.80
C ARG A 158 2.14 -17.14 17.39
N ILE A 159 1.01 -16.44 17.20
CA ILE A 159 0.66 -15.82 15.92
C ILE A 159 1.68 -14.75 15.53
N LEU A 160 2.05 -13.88 16.47
CA LEU A 160 3.07 -12.85 16.24
C LEU A 160 4.40 -13.46 15.83
N GLU A 161 4.86 -14.48 16.57
CA GLU A 161 6.12 -15.19 16.27
C GLU A 161 6.06 -15.87 14.89
N HIS A 162 4.93 -16.50 14.53
CA HIS A 162 4.74 -17.12 13.22
C HIS A 162 4.83 -16.12 12.08
N CYS A 163 4.27 -14.92 12.25
CA CYS A 163 4.38 -13.86 11.23
C CYS A 163 5.80 -13.28 11.14
N ARG A 164 6.53 -13.19 12.25
CA ARG A 164 7.83 -12.51 12.32
C ARG A 164 9.02 -13.42 12.03
N GLU A 165 9.04 -14.60 12.64
CA GLU A 165 10.21 -15.50 12.61
C GLU A 165 9.91 -16.81 11.86
N GLY A 166 8.65 -17.06 11.55
CA GLY A 166 8.21 -18.30 10.93
C GLY A 166 8.17 -19.49 11.89
N ILE A 167 7.44 -20.52 11.49
CA ILE A 167 7.43 -21.83 12.15
C ILE A 167 7.82 -22.86 11.10
N ASP A 168 8.83 -23.68 11.40
CA ASP A 168 9.37 -24.70 10.47
C ASP A 168 9.74 -24.13 9.07
N GLY A 169 10.24 -22.88 9.06
CA GLY A 169 10.66 -22.20 7.83
C GLY A 169 9.49 -21.61 7.01
N TYR A 170 8.28 -21.62 7.55
CA TYR A 170 7.08 -21.03 6.95
C TYR A 170 6.66 -19.78 7.73
N PHE A 171 6.62 -18.63 7.05
CA PHE A 171 6.16 -17.36 7.59
C PHE A 171 4.66 -17.20 7.33
N ALA A 172 3.91 -16.88 8.37
CA ALA A 172 2.48 -16.72 8.25
C ALA A 172 2.08 -15.43 7.54
N ILE A 173 0.97 -15.50 6.84
CA ILE A 173 0.35 -14.41 6.10
C ILE A 173 -0.82 -13.86 6.90
N GLY A 174 -0.87 -12.52 7.02
CA GLY A 174 -1.95 -11.78 7.64
C GLY A 174 -2.97 -11.25 6.64
N ALA A 175 -4.20 -11.09 7.09
CA ALA A 175 -5.29 -10.43 6.39
C ALA A 175 -6.05 -9.48 7.33
N GLN A 176 -6.96 -8.66 6.77
CA GLN A 176 -7.87 -7.80 7.56
C GLN A 176 -9.27 -7.79 6.94
N TYR A 177 -10.29 -8.14 7.75
CA TYR A 177 -11.68 -8.25 7.31
C TYR A 177 -12.56 -7.29 8.12
N LEU A 178 -12.75 -6.09 7.59
CA LEU A 178 -13.46 -5.00 8.24
C LEU A 178 -14.83 -4.74 7.61
N SER A 179 -14.88 -4.74 6.26
CA SER A 179 -16.06 -4.39 5.49
C SER A 179 -17.18 -5.42 5.63
N GLU A 180 -18.39 -4.93 5.76
CA GLU A 180 -19.63 -5.71 5.71
C GLU A 180 -20.49 -5.21 4.53
N ILE A 181 -21.60 -5.89 4.23
CA ILE A 181 -22.41 -5.60 3.04
C ILE A 181 -22.97 -4.17 3.02
N GLN A 182 -23.26 -3.61 4.20
CA GLN A 182 -23.77 -2.23 4.35
C GLN A 182 -22.67 -1.17 4.18
N GLY A 183 -21.38 -1.52 4.24
CA GLY A 183 -20.28 -0.61 4.00
C GLY A 183 -18.97 -1.00 4.69
N GLY A 184 -17.88 -0.36 4.25
CA GLY A 184 -16.53 -0.56 4.80
C GLY A 184 -15.99 0.67 5.54
N SER A 185 -16.43 1.88 5.17
CA SER A 185 -15.95 3.12 5.78
C SER A 185 -16.55 3.40 7.16
N ASP A 186 -17.76 2.96 7.41
CA ASP A 186 -18.45 3.11 8.70
C ASP A 186 -18.27 1.85 9.57
N VAL A 187 -17.04 1.63 10.02
CA VAL A 187 -16.71 0.48 10.90
C VAL A 187 -17.57 0.40 12.17
N PRO A 188 -17.94 1.51 12.83
CA PRO A 188 -18.87 1.47 13.96
C PRO A 188 -20.23 0.81 13.67
N ALA A 189 -20.68 0.84 12.41
CA ALA A 189 -21.93 0.22 11.97
C ALA A 189 -21.82 -1.30 11.72
N ASN A 190 -20.66 -1.93 11.94
CA ASN A 190 -20.49 -3.37 11.82
C ASN A 190 -21.51 -4.12 12.69
N VAL A 191 -22.00 -5.26 12.19
CA VAL A 191 -23.00 -6.11 12.86
C VAL A 191 -22.50 -7.53 13.12
N LEU A 192 -21.33 -7.93 12.61
CA LEU A 192 -20.73 -9.22 12.95
C LEU A 192 -20.64 -9.35 14.47
N GLU A 193 -21.16 -10.44 15.02
CA GLU A 193 -21.25 -10.67 16.46
C GLU A 193 -20.12 -11.57 16.96
N ALA A 194 -19.58 -11.25 18.15
CA ALA A 194 -18.66 -12.09 18.89
C ALA A 194 -19.33 -12.57 20.17
N VAL A 195 -19.46 -13.89 20.34
CA VAL A 195 -20.10 -14.54 21.49
C VAL A 195 -19.06 -15.32 22.29
N GLN A 196 -19.13 -15.26 23.61
CA GLN A 196 -18.28 -16.07 24.48
C GLN A 196 -18.96 -17.40 24.78
N GLU A 197 -18.39 -18.50 24.28
CA GLU A 197 -18.92 -19.86 24.45
C GLU A 197 -17.83 -20.79 24.96
N GLY A 198 -18.08 -21.49 26.07
CA GLY A 198 -17.11 -22.43 26.63
C GLY A 198 -15.74 -21.83 26.99
N GLY A 199 -15.69 -20.54 27.30
CA GLY A 199 -14.44 -19.81 27.60
C GLY A 199 -13.69 -19.32 26.38
N GLN A 200 -14.21 -19.54 25.18
CA GLN A 200 -13.64 -19.07 23.91
C GLN A 200 -14.56 -18.05 23.23
N TRP A 201 -13.97 -17.09 22.51
CA TRP A 201 -14.73 -16.20 21.63
C TRP A 201 -15.02 -16.88 20.31
N ARG A 202 -16.25 -16.73 19.82
CA ARG A 202 -16.72 -17.25 18.54
C ARG A 202 -17.40 -16.16 17.75
N LEU A 203 -17.15 -16.11 16.43
CA LEU A 203 -17.73 -15.12 15.54
C LEU A 203 -18.89 -15.67 14.73
N TYR A 204 -19.94 -14.84 14.56
CA TYR A 204 -21.14 -15.12 13.80
C TYR A 204 -21.52 -13.95 12.91
N GLY A 205 -21.85 -14.21 11.63
CA GLY A 205 -22.26 -13.20 10.65
C GLY A 205 -21.37 -13.19 9.41
N THR A 206 -21.41 -12.13 8.62
CA THR A 206 -20.74 -12.08 7.31
C THR A 206 -19.76 -10.93 7.18
N LYS A 207 -18.68 -11.15 6.43
CA LYS A 207 -17.77 -10.12 5.95
C LYS A 207 -17.76 -10.11 4.43
N PHE A 208 -17.63 -8.90 3.82
CA PHE A 208 -17.97 -8.69 2.41
C PHE A 208 -16.77 -8.46 1.48
N PHE A 209 -15.71 -7.85 1.94
CA PHE A 209 -14.44 -7.66 1.22
C PHE A 209 -13.28 -8.25 2.04
N CYS A 210 -13.09 -9.57 1.94
CA CYS A 210 -12.04 -10.28 2.64
C CYS A 210 -10.88 -10.53 1.67
N SER A 211 -9.97 -9.56 1.55
CA SER A 211 -8.79 -9.69 0.70
C SER A 211 -7.75 -10.59 1.39
N ALA A 212 -6.88 -11.21 0.58
CA ALA A 212 -5.97 -12.25 1.05
C ALA A 212 -6.72 -13.39 1.79
N THR A 213 -7.83 -13.87 1.23
CA THR A 213 -8.66 -14.91 1.84
C THR A 213 -7.91 -16.22 2.11
N HIS A 214 -6.77 -16.42 1.47
CA HIS A 214 -5.86 -17.56 1.67
C HIS A 214 -4.93 -17.40 2.88
N ALA A 215 -4.90 -16.24 3.53
CA ALA A 215 -4.01 -15.94 4.66
C ALA A 215 -4.23 -16.91 5.83
N ASP A 216 -3.18 -17.06 6.65
CA ASP A 216 -3.22 -17.94 7.84
C ASP A 216 -4.00 -17.29 8.98
N TYR A 217 -3.93 -15.95 9.10
CA TYR A 217 -4.59 -15.19 10.17
C TYR A 217 -5.24 -13.93 9.64
N ALA A 218 -6.37 -13.54 10.22
CA ALA A 218 -7.06 -12.31 9.85
C ALA A 218 -7.39 -11.44 11.06
N VAL A 219 -7.15 -10.14 10.98
CA VAL A 219 -7.74 -9.15 11.90
C VAL A 219 -9.20 -8.94 11.51
N VAL A 220 -10.12 -9.17 12.42
CA VAL A 220 -11.57 -9.09 12.18
C VAL A 220 -12.21 -8.15 13.18
N THR A 221 -13.06 -7.24 12.72
CA THR A 221 -13.91 -6.41 13.57
C THR A 221 -15.21 -7.14 13.88
N ALA A 222 -15.60 -7.19 15.16
CA ALA A 222 -16.88 -7.75 15.60
C ALA A 222 -17.40 -7.03 16.83
N LYS A 223 -18.70 -7.08 17.09
CA LYS A 223 -19.30 -6.57 18.32
C LYS A 223 -19.46 -7.72 19.34
N PRO A 224 -18.90 -7.60 20.54
CA PRO A 224 -19.22 -8.51 21.61
C PRO A 224 -20.73 -8.52 21.90
N ALA A 225 -21.30 -9.70 22.09
CA ALA A 225 -22.73 -9.86 22.36
C ALA A 225 -23.19 -8.94 23.50
N GLY A 226 -24.25 -8.19 23.25
CA GLY A 226 -24.78 -7.19 24.19
C GLY A 226 -24.01 -5.87 24.25
N SER A 227 -23.00 -5.65 23.40
CA SER A 227 -22.25 -4.39 23.29
C SER A 227 -22.57 -3.63 22.02
N ASP A 228 -22.60 -2.30 22.08
CA ASP A 228 -22.64 -1.41 20.92
C ASP A 228 -21.23 -1.07 20.36
N LYS A 229 -20.18 -1.50 21.06
CA LYS A 229 -18.79 -1.22 20.72
C LYS A 229 -18.20 -2.32 19.84
N VAL A 230 -17.38 -1.90 18.88
CA VAL A 230 -16.59 -2.81 18.04
C VAL A 230 -15.30 -3.19 18.76
N ALA A 231 -15.01 -4.47 18.81
CA ALA A 231 -13.75 -5.06 19.27
C ALA A 231 -12.93 -5.59 18.09
N LEU A 232 -11.64 -5.88 18.34
CA LEU A 232 -10.76 -6.55 17.39
C LEU A 232 -10.48 -7.98 17.84
N PHE A 233 -10.50 -8.86 16.86
CA PHE A 233 -10.15 -10.26 17.03
C PHE A 233 -9.13 -10.68 15.97
N VAL A 234 -8.24 -11.61 16.31
CA VAL A 234 -7.45 -12.35 15.34
C VAL A 234 -8.08 -13.73 15.17
N VAL A 235 -8.38 -14.08 13.93
CA VAL A 235 -9.04 -15.33 13.54
C VAL A 235 -8.05 -16.16 12.74
N PRO A 236 -7.63 -17.35 13.22
CA PRO A 236 -6.86 -18.28 12.40
C PRO A 236 -7.75 -18.90 11.32
N SER A 237 -7.19 -19.08 10.14
CA SER A 237 -7.92 -19.76 9.04
C SER A 237 -8.13 -21.24 9.30
N TRP A 238 -7.24 -21.83 10.09
CA TRP A 238 -7.22 -23.24 10.43
C TRP A 238 -6.93 -23.40 11.92
N LEU A 239 -7.60 -24.34 12.58
CA LEU A 239 -7.21 -24.80 13.90
C LEU A 239 -6.10 -25.86 13.76
N GLU A 240 -5.44 -26.18 14.86
CA GLU A 240 -4.35 -27.15 14.88
C GLU A 240 -4.80 -28.52 14.35
N GLY A 241 -4.09 -29.05 13.35
CA GLY A 241 -4.38 -30.34 12.70
C GLY A 241 -5.56 -30.34 11.71
N ASP A 242 -6.14 -29.17 11.41
CA ASP A 242 -7.28 -29.07 10.47
C ASP A 242 -6.88 -28.61 9.06
N LYS A 243 -5.69 -28.00 8.91
CA LYS A 243 -5.22 -27.50 7.60
C LYS A 243 -5.08 -28.65 6.59
N GLU A 244 -4.50 -29.77 7.00
CA GLU A 244 -4.29 -30.95 6.16
C GLU A 244 -5.61 -31.66 5.79
N LYS A 245 -6.64 -31.48 6.64
CA LYS A 245 -8.00 -32.00 6.42
C LYS A 245 -8.88 -31.02 5.65
N GLU A 246 -8.38 -29.82 5.38
CA GLU A 246 -9.12 -28.70 4.76
C GLU A 246 -10.40 -28.32 5.53
N ILE A 247 -10.36 -28.39 6.85
CA ILE A 247 -11.46 -27.98 7.74
C ILE A 247 -11.23 -26.54 8.16
N ARG A 248 -12.03 -25.61 7.64
CA ARG A 248 -11.96 -24.19 8.01
C ARG A 248 -12.42 -23.96 9.44
N ASN A 249 -11.81 -22.98 10.10
CA ASN A 249 -12.14 -22.57 11.46
C ASN A 249 -13.52 -21.90 11.54
N GLY A 250 -14.59 -22.69 11.51
CA GLY A 250 -15.97 -22.23 11.73
C GLY A 250 -16.43 -21.12 10.76
N TYR A 251 -15.90 -21.05 9.55
CA TYR A 251 -16.41 -20.16 8.50
C TYR A 251 -16.39 -20.81 7.13
N THR A 252 -17.20 -20.28 6.24
CA THR A 252 -17.26 -20.67 4.82
C THR A 252 -16.84 -19.52 3.94
N ILE A 253 -16.27 -19.86 2.78
CA ILE A 253 -16.01 -18.90 1.70
C ILE A 253 -17.18 -19.01 0.73
N ASP A 254 -17.96 -17.93 0.59
CA ASP A 254 -19.19 -17.96 -0.18
C ASP A 254 -18.95 -17.75 -1.68
N ARG A 255 -18.10 -16.78 -2.02
CA ARG A 255 -17.62 -16.55 -3.39
C ARG A 255 -16.36 -15.71 -3.41
N ILE A 256 -15.56 -15.82 -4.47
CA ILE A 256 -14.49 -14.87 -4.83
C ILE A 256 -15.08 -13.77 -5.70
N LYS A 257 -14.73 -12.52 -5.40
CA LYS A 257 -15.24 -11.34 -6.12
C LYS A 257 -14.56 -11.20 -7.49
N TRP A 258 -15.36 -10.86 -8.48
CA TRP A 258 -14.89 -10.44 -9.80
C TRP A 258 -14.54 -8.95 -9.76
N LYS A 259 -13.26 -8.60 -9.83
CA LYS A 259 -12.75 -7.23 -9.69
C LYS A 259 -12.10 -6.74 -10.98
N MET A 260 -12.10 -5.43 -11.19
CA MET A 260 -11.42 -4.77 -12.31
C MET A 260 -9.89 -4.93 -12.18
N GLY A 261 -9.32 -4.59 -11.03
CA GLY A 261 -7.90 -4.67 -10.70
C GLY A 261 -7.63 -5.62 -9.55
N THR A 262 -6.37 -5.89 -9.27
CA THR A 262 -5.93 -6.86 -8.26
C THR A 262 -6.62 -8.23 -8.45
N SER A 263 -6.74 -8.66 -9.71
CA SER A 263 -7.57 -9.81 -10.08
C SER A 263 -7.00 -11.15 -9.62
N GLU A 264 -5.69 -11.22 -9.47
CA GLU A 264 -4.93 -12.34 -8.93
C GLU A 264 -5.05 -12.48 -7.41
N LEU A 265 -5.38 -11.39 -6.71
CA LEU A 265 -5.61 -11.38 -5.27
C LEU A 265 -6.98 -11.98 -4.94
N THR A 266 -7.00 -13.03 -4.12
CA THR A 266 -8.25 -13.60 -3.61
C THR A 266 -8.94 -12.63 -2.68
N THR A 267 -10.10 -12.13 -3.09
CA THR A 267 -10.98 -11.30 -2.27
C THR A 267 -12.36 -11.93 -2.24
N ALA A 268 -12.83 -12.34 -1.07
CA ALA A 268 -14.04 -13.14 -0.95
C ALA A 268 -15.11 -12.51 -0.04
N GLU A 269 -16.26 -13.13 -0.03
CA GLU A 269 -17.29 -13.00 0.99
C GLU A 269 -17.19 -14.21 1.92
N LEU A 270 -17.25 -13.97 3.22
CA LEU A 270 -17.13 -15.02 4.23
C LEU A 270 -18.36 -15.01 5.15
N THR A 271 -18.85 -16.21 5.46
CA THR A 271 -19.87 -16.43 6.51
C THR A 271 -19.25 -17.14 7.70
N PHE A 272 -19.18 -16.45 8.82
CA PHE A 272 -18.71 -16.98 10.10
C PHE A 272 -19.88 -17.67 10.82
N ASN A 273 -19.64 -18.88 11.29
CA ASN A 273 -20.60 -19.67 12.04
C ASN A 273 -19.86 -20.42 13.17
N GLY A 274 -19.51 -19.69 14.21
CA GLY A 274 -18.79 -20.22 15.35
C GLY A 274 -17.26 -20.24 15.20
N ALA A 275 -16.69 -19.38 14.36
CA ALA A 275 -15.24 -19.28 14.19
C ALA A 275 -14.55 -18.89 15.49
N VAL A 276 -13.57 -19.68 15.92
CA VAL A 276 -12.72 -19.37 17.08
C VAL A 276 -11.91 -18.12 16.80
N ALA A 277 -11.92 -17.19 17.76
CA ALA A 277 -11.29 -15.89 17.61
C ALA A 277 -10.57 -15.48 18.91
N TYR A 278 -9.44 -14.83 18.77
CA TYR A 278 -8.64 -14.33 19.88
C TYR A 278 -8.80 -12.81 19.99
N PRO A 279 -9.31 -12.28 21.12
CA PRO A 279 -9.45 -10.83 21.28
C PRO A 279 -8.08 -10.16 21.35
N VAL A 280 -7.96 -8.98 20.74
CA VAL A 280 -6.70 -8.21 20.70
C VAL A 280 -6.95 -6.76 21.14
N GLY A 281 -6.39 -6.39 22.28
CA GLY A 281 -6.61 -5.10 22.92
C GLY A 281 -7.98 -4.99 23.62
N PRO A 282 -8.33 -3.82 24.16
CA PRO A 282 -9.61 -3.60 24.85
C PRO A 282 -10.81 -3.76 23.92
N LEU A 283 -11.85 -4.46 24.42
CA LEU A 283 -13.05 -4.80 23.62
C LEU A 283 -13.90 -3.59 23.20
N ASP A 284 -13.72 -2.45 23.84
CA ASP A 284 -14.43 -1.20 23.55
C ASP A 284 -13.62 -0.22 22.68
N ARG A 285 -12.40 -0.59 22.29
CA ARG A 285 -11.48 0.29 21.53
C ARG A 285 -11.12 -0.23 20.14
N GLY A 286 -11.87 -1.18 19.60
CA GLY A 286 -11.56 -1.82 18.33
C GLY A 286 -11.48 -0.82 17.17
N VAL A 287 -12.41 0.13 17.07
CA VAL A 287 -12.36 1.18 16.02
C VAL A 287 -11.10 2.04 16.14
N ALA A 288 -10.76 2.49 17.34
CA ALA A 288 -9.56 3.30 17.56
C ALA A 288 -8.27 2.53 17.22
N ASN A 289 -8.22 1.25 17.57
CA ASN A 289 -7.05 0.39 17.31
C ASN A 289 -6.93 0.02 15.82
N VAL A 290 -8.04 -0.32 15.14
CA VAL A 290 -7.98 -0.64 13.72
C VAL A 290 -7.60 0.57 12.89
N VAL A 291 -8.18 1.75 13.16
CA VAL A 291 -7.86 2.99 12.44
C VAL A 291 -6.46 3.50 12.79
N GLY A 292 -6.12 3.50 14.08
CA GLY A 292 -4.87 4.10 14.58
C GLY A 292 -3.63 3.20 14.43
N ILE A 293 -3.80 1.89 14.22
CA ILE A 293 -2.69 0.95 14.02
C ILE A 293 -2.80 0.30 12.64
N VAL A 294 -3.75 -0.61 12.47
CA VAL A 294 -3.82 -1.47 11.28
C VAL A 294 -3.94 -0.67 9.99
N LEU A 295 -4.93 0.21 9.89
CA LEU A 295 -5.13 1.04 8.69
C LEU A 295 -4.05 2.13 8.52
N THR A 296 -3.37 2.52 9.58
CA THR A 296 -2.26 3.46 9.47
C THR A 296 -1.08 2.86 8.71
N TYR A 297 -0.68 1.63 9.05
CA TYR A 297 0.33 0.90 8.29
C TYR A 297 -0.11 0.63 6.85
N SER A 298 -1.35 0.21 6.67
CA SER A 298 -1.90 -0.01 5.32
C SER A 298 -1.88 1.26 4.46
N ARG A 299 -2.25 2.41 5.02
CA ARG A 299 -2.21 3.70 4.30
C ARG A 299 -0.80 4.14 3.97
N LEU A 300 0.16 3.92 4.87
CA LEU A 300 1.57 4.20 4.64
C LEU A 300 2.10 3.39 3.46
N THR A 301 1.81 2.08 3.43
CA THR A 301 2.25 1.18 2.36
C THR A 301 1.49 1.39 1.04
N VAL A 302 0.24 1.86 1.05
CA VAL A 302 -0.45 2.29 -0.18
C VAL A 302 0.28 3.48 -0.83
N GLY A 303 0.74 4.46 -0.05
CA GLY A 303 1.56 5.55 -0.57
C GLY A 303 2.89 5.07 -1.17
N LEU A 304 3.54 4.11 -0.52
CA LEU A 304 4.75 3.46 -1.02
C LEU A 304 4.50 2.69 -2.33
N SER A 305 3.40 1.95 -2.42
CA SER A 305 3.03 1.20 -3.62
C SER A 305 2.72 2.12 -4.80
N ALA A 306 2.11 3.29 -4.55
CA ALA A 306 1.89 4.32 -5.57
C ALA A 306 3.23 4.79 -6.16
N ALA A 307 4.23 5.09 -5.33
CA ALA A 307 5.58 5.46 -5.78
C ALA A 307 6.23 4.33 -6.60
N ALA A 308 6.08 3.08 -6.16
CA ALA A 308 6.65 1.90 -6.83
C ALA A 308 6.00 1.65 -8.21
N PHE A 309 4.69 1.77 -8.32
CA PHE A 309 3.96 1.62 -9.59
C PHE A 309 4.36 2.71 -10.59
N MET A 310 4.46 3.97 -10.13
CA MET A 310 4.94 5.08 -10.96
C MET A 310 6.36 4.81 -11.47
N ALA A 311 7.29 4.42 -10.60
CA ALA A 311 8.67 4.14 -10.99
C ALA A 311 8.76 3.06 -12.07
N ARG A 312 7.97 1.98 -11.93
CA ARG A 312 7.89 0.93 -12.94
C ARG A 312 7.30 1.43 -14.25
N ALA A 313 6.17 2.13 -14.20
CA ALA A 313 5.47 2.60 -15.39
C ALA A 313 6.30 3.62 -16.18
N VAL A 314 6.91 4.57 -15.49
CA VAL A 314 7.75 5.62 -16.12
C VAL A 314 9.00 5.01 -16.72
N ARG A 315 9.66 4.07 -16.06
CA ARG A 315 10.83 3.37 -16.58
C ARG A 315 10.51 2.61 -17.87
N GLU A 316 9.39 1.88 -17.92
CA GLU A 316 8.98 1.19 -19.14
C GLU A 316 8.61 2.15 -20.28
N ALA A 317 7.89 3.25 -19.97
CA ALA A 317 7.53 4.25 -20.96
C ALA A 317 8.77 4.95 -21.55
N ARG A 318 9.73 5.31 -20.71
CA ARG A 318 10.99 5.92 -21.14
C ARG A 318 11.78 4.96 -22.05
N ALA A 319 11.92 3.70 -21.64
CA ALA A 319 12.62 2.69 -22.45
C ALA A 319 11.91 2.43 -23.78
N TYR A 320 10.58 2.34 -23.80
CA TYR A 320 9.85 2.19 -25.04
C TYR A 320 10.06 3.37 -25.99
N ALA A 321 10.12 4.58 -25.46
CA ALA A 321 10.35 5.80 -26.25
C ALA A 321 11.75 5.87 -26.89
N THR A 322 12.75 5.19 -26.33
CA THR A 322 14.11 5.09 -26.92
C THR A 322 14.24 3.98 -27.97
N PHE A 323 13.25 3.12 -28.09
CA PHE A 323 13.22 2.00 -29.02
C PHE A 323 12.26 2.23 -30.19
N ARG A 324 11.06 2.77 -29.91
CA ARG A 324 9.99 2.88 -30.90
C ARG A 324 10.28 4.00 -31.90
N GLU A 325 10.20 3.68 -33.19
CA GLU A 325 10.26 4.66 -34.27
C GLU A 325 8.86 4.97 -34.83
N ALA A 326 8.64 6.24 -35.15
CA ALA A 326 7.49 6.73 -35.91
C ALA A 326 7.89 7.98 -36.71
N PHE A 327 7.34 8.15 -37.88
CA PHE A 327 7.63 9.29 -38.75
C PHE A 327 9.13 9.48 -39.04
N GLY A 328 9.90 8.39 -39.08
CA GLY A 328 11.32 8.40 -39.42
C GLY A 328 12.28 8.78 -38.29
N MET A 329 11.80 8.82 -37.03
CA MET A 329 12.65 9.11 -35.86
C MET A 329 12.13 8.33 -34.62
N LEU A 330 12.98 8.20 -33.60
CA LEU A 330 12.57 7.66 -32.32
C LEU A 330 11.52 8.55 -31.66
N ILE A 331 10.47 7.96 -31.09
CA ILE A 331 9.37 8.74 -30.51
C ILE A 331 9.83 9.60 -29.33
N GLY A 332 10.86 9.20 -28.58
CA GLY A 332 11.46 10.02 -27.51
C GLY A 332 12.11 11.32 -28.01
N GLN A 333 12.32 11.48 -29.30
CA GLN A 333 12.85 12.71 -29.89
C GLN A 333 11.75 13.75 -30.21
N PHE A 334 10.47 13.41 -30.06
CA PHE A 334 9.38 14.36 -30.20
C PHE A 334 9.27 15.25 -28.95
N PRO A 335 9.40 16.59 -29.07
CA PRO A 335 9.44 17.48 -27.92
C PRO A 335 8.21 17.37 -26.99
N LEU A 336 7.02 17.16 -27.56
CA LEU A 336 5.79 17.01 -26.78
C LEU A 336 5.81 15.72 -25.95
N LEU A 337 6.31 14.62 -26.51
CA LEU A 337 6.43 13.36 -25.78
C LEU A 337 7.54 13.45 -24.72
N GLU A 338 8.67 14.08 -25.03
CA GLU A 338 9.75 14.29 -24.07
C GLU A 338 9.28 15.13 -22.88
N ALA A 339 8.54 16.22 -23.10
CA ALA A 339 7.94 17.03 -22.03
C ALA A 339 6.98 16.20 -21.16
N GLN A 340 6.16 15.31 -21.76
CA GLN A 340 5.30 14.38 -21.03
C GLN A 340 6.14 13.44 -20.17
N LEU A 341 7.16 12.81 -20.71
CA LEU A 341 8.01 11.87 -19.98
C LEU A 341 8.74 12.54 -18.80
N GLN A 342 9.25 13.77 -18.98
CA GLN A 342 9.85 14.55 -17.90
C GLN A 342 8.85 14.84 -16.78
N THR A 343 7.62 15.17 -17.12
CA THR A 343 6.54 15.36 -16.13
C THR A 343 6.28 14.07 -15.35
N LEU A 344 6.18 12.93 -16.02
CA LEU A 344 5.97 11.64 -15.36
C LEU A 344 7.14 11.25 -14.45
N GLU A 345 8.38 11.51 -14.89
CA GLU A 345 9.58 11.31 -14.08
C GLU A 345 9.60 12.19 -12.83
N LEU A 346 9.19 13.45 -12.93
CA LEU A 346 9.07 14.34 -11.78
C LEU A 346 8.07 13.80 -10.75
N TYR A 347 6.88 13.38 -11.19
CA TYR A 347 5.88 12.77 -10.31
C TYR A 347 6.42 11.51 -9.59
N SER A 348 7.09 10.64 -10.33
CA SER A 348 7.69 9.43 -9.76
C SER A 348 8.76 9.77 -8.71
N LYS A 349 9.69 10.69 -9.04
CA LYS A 349 10.79 11.10 -8.15
C LYS A 349 10.28 11.76 -6.87
N ARG A 350 9.38 12.74 -6.96
CA ARG A 350 8.86 13.44 -5.79
C ARG A 350 8.02 12.53 -4.91
N THR A 351 7.28 11.56 -5.48
CA THR A 351 6.47 10.63 -4.69
C THR A 351 7.32 9.66 -3.88
N VAL A 352 8.40 9.11 -4.43
CA VAL A 352 9.30 8.23 -3.66
C VAL A 352 10.03 9.02 -2.57
N CYS A 353 10.48 10.24 -2.85
CA CYS A 353 11.10 11.10 -1.83
C CYS A 353 10.14 11.38 -0.66
N ALA A 354 8.89 11.74 -0.97
CA ALA A 354 7.86 11.99 0.04
C ALA A 354 7.55 10.74 0.88
N ALA A 355 7.46 9.56 0.26
CA ALA A 355 7.19 8.31 0.97
C ALA A 355 8.32 7.98 1.97
N PHE A 356 9.57 8.16 1.59
CA PHE A 356 10.73 7.91 2.45
C PHE A 356 10.90 9.00 3.54
N ARG A 357 10.65 10.27 3.21
CA ARG A 357 10.62 11.36 4.19
C ARG A 357 9.56 11.11 5.27
N LEU A 358 8.34 10.79 4.86
CA LEU A 358 7.24 10.49 5.78
C LEU A 358 7.56 9.27 6.67
N TYR A 359 8.19 8.25 6.10
CA TYR A 359 8.61 7.07 6.87
C TYR A 359 9.69 7.40 7.90
N ARG A 360 10.66 8.27 7.58
CA ARG A 360 11.62 8.82 8.55
C ARG A 360 10.91 9.49 9.72
N ASP A 361 9.95 10.36 9.42
CA ASP A 361 9.20 11.10 10.43
C ASP A 361 8.32 10.17 11.28
N PHE A 362 7.78 9.12 10.66
CA PHE A 362 7.06 8.04 11.34
C PHE A 362 7.96 7.25 12.30
N LEU A 363 9.16 6.86 11.90
CA LEU A 363 10.11 6.15 12.75
C LEU A 363 10.62 7.01 13.92
N ALA A 364 10.67 8.32 13.75
CA ALA A 364 11.09 9.25 14.78
C ALA A 364 10.04 9.48 15.88
N LEU A 365 8.82 8.94 15.75
CA LEU A 365 7.78 9.06 16.77
C LEU A 365 8.09 8.18 17.98
N PRO A 366 8.14 8.72 19.20
CA PRO A 366 8.33 7.94 20.42
C PRO A 366 7.23 6.87 20.55
N GLY A 367 7.65 5.60 20.51
CA GLY A 367 6.74 4.45 20.63
C GLY A 367 5.79 4.25 19.45
N GLY A 368 6.09 4.82 18.27
CA GLY A 368 5.32 4.68 17.04
C GLY A 368 3.93 5.32 17.10
N LEU A 369 3.11 5.08 16.08
CA LEU A 369 1.68 5.41 16.11
C LEU A 369 0.97 4.36 16.98
N LYS A 370 1.03 4.53 18.28
CA LYS A 370 0.27 3.71 19.22
C LYS A 370 -1.17 4.22 19.21
N GLY A 371 -2.11 3.41 18.75
CA GLY A 371 -3.53 3.76 18.71
C GLY A 371 -4.02 4.29 20.06
N GLY A 372 -4.35 5.57 20.10
CA GLY A 372 -4.81 6.30 21.27
C GLY A 372 -3.86 7.42 21.69
N LEU A 373 -4.42 8.45 22.34
CA LEU A 373 -3.66 9.54 22.94
C LEU A 373 -2.81 8.95 24.07
N ALA A 374 -1.49 9.01 23.96
CA ALA A 374 -0.62 8.79 25.10
C ALA A 374 -0.84 9.95 26.09
N THR A 375 -1.07 9.62 27.36
CA THR A 375 -1.38 10.61 28.39
C THR A 375 -0.18 11.48 28.80
N ASP A 376 1.03 11.05 28.42
CA ASP A 376 2.29 11.63 28.90
C ASP A 376 3.12 12.29 27.78
N GLU A 377 2.51 12.64 26.64
CA GLU A 377 3.20 13.30 25.53
C GLU A 377 3.39 14.80 25.77
N THR A 378 4.57 15.31 25.43
CA THR A 378 4.80 16.76 25.35
C THR A 378 3.95 17.38 24.23
N PRO A 379 3.67 18.70 24.28
CA PRO A 379 2.94 19.37 23.21
C PRO A 379 3.57 19.17 21.82
N GLU A 380 4.90 19.16 21.74
CA GLU A 380 5.65 18.97 20.50
C GLU A 380 5.54 17.54 19.97
N GLU A 381 5.61 16.52 20.83
CA GLU A 381 5.40 15.12 20.43
C GLU A 381 3.98 14.91 19.92
N LYS A 382 3.00 15.52 20.59
CA LYS A 382 1.59 15.46 20.18
C LYS A 382 1.37 16.11 18.80
N LYS A 383 2.02 17.26 18.53
CA LYS A 383 1.98 17.91 17.21
C LYS A 383 2.62 17.01 16.14
N ARG A 384 3.83 16.50 16.37
CA ARG A 384 4.52 15.60 15.42
C ARG A 384 3.71 14.35 15.11
N ARG A 385 3.09 13.74 16.12
CA ARG A 385 2.22 12.57 15.91
C ARG A 385 0.99 12.92 15.06
N PHE A 386 0.41 14.09 15.29
CA PHE A 386 -0.68 14.61 14.48
C PHE A 386 -0.21 14.85 13.04
N ASP A 387 0.93 15.52 12.84
CA ASP A 387 1.51 15.78 11.52
C ASP A 387 1.69 14.50 10.71
N VAL A 388 2.35 13.49 11.29
CA VAL A 388 2.59 12.21 10.64
C VAL A 388 1.29 11.49 10.31
N ARG A 389 0.32 11.49 11.23
CA ARG A 389 -0.98 10.85 11.02
C ARG A 389 -1.75 11.48 9.85
N GLU A 390 -1.81 12.82 9.81
CA GLU A 390 -2.51 13.52 8.74
C GLU A 390 -1.77 13.39 7.40
N LEU A 391 -0.44 13.45 7.41
CA LEU A 391 0.38 13.21 6.22
C LEU A 391 0.22 11.79 5.65
N ILE A 392 0.06 10.76 6.49
CA ILE A 392 -0.21 9.39 6.02
C ILE A 392 -1.54 9.33 5.26
N MET A 393 -2.60 9.98 5.78
CA MET A 393 -3.89 10.04 5.09
C MET A 393 -3.78 10.84 3.79
N LEU A 394 -3.12 11.99 3.85
CA LEU A 394 -2.91 12.87 2.70
C LEU A 394 -2.10 12.18 1.60
N GLN A 395 -0.98 11.52 1.95
CA GLN A 395 -0.19 10.72 1.02
C GLN A 395 -1.03 9.62 0.38
N LYS A 396 -1.82 8.89 1.17
CA LYS A 396 -2.67 7.81 0.64
C LYS A 396 -3.59 8.32 -0.46
N ILE A 397 -4.32 9.40 -0.22
CA ILE A 397 -5.31 9.89 -1.20
C ILE A 397 -4.67 10.61 -2.39
N ALA A 398 -3.65 11.42 -2.15
CA ALA A 398 -3.02 12.22 -3.21
C ALA A 398 -2.08 11.37 -4.08
N ALA A 399 -1.20 10.56 -3.47
CA ALA A 399 -0.29 9.72 -4.23
C ALA A 399 -1.00 8.63 -5.03
N SER A 400 -2.11 8.05 -4.50
CA SER A 400 -2.91 7.07 -5.27
C SER A 400 -3.55 7.71 -6.49
N TRP A 401 -4.09 8.92 -6.35
CA TRP A 401 -4.70 9.68 -7.43
C TRP A 401 -3.68 10.00 -8.54
N ASP A 402 -2.53 10.56 -8.15
CA ASP A 402 -1.44 10.83 -9.08
C ASP A 402 -0.94 9.55 -9.75
N CYS A 403 -0.86 8.44 -9.02
CA CYS A 403 -0.39 7.17 -9.54
C CYS A 403 -1.26 6.67 -10.69
N THR A 404 -2.58 6.68 -10.52
CA THR A 404 -3.50 6.26 -11.57
C THR A 404 -3.33 7.10 -12.83
N ASP A 405 -3.17 8.43 -12.70
CA ASP A 405 -2.96 9.31 -13.83
C ASP A 405 -1.58 9.11 -14.50
N VAL A 406 -0.51 8.98 -13.72
CA VAL A 406 0.84 8.73 -14.22
C VAL A 406 0.91 7.41 -14.99
N VAL A 407 0.35 6.32 -14.44
CA VAL A 407 0.36 5.01 -15.12
C VAL A 407 -0.48 5.07 -16.39
N ARG A 408 -1.65 5.71 -16.37
CA ARG A 408 -2.49 5.94 -17.56
C ARG A 408 -1.74 6.72 -18.65
N GLN A 409 -1.02 7.78 -18.29
CA GLN A 409 -0.24 8.56 -19.22
C GLN A 409 0.97 7.76 -19.76
N ALA A 410 1.63 6.96 -18.92
CA ALA A 410 2.69 6.05 -19.34
C ALA A 410 2.19 5.03 -20.39
N MET A 411 0.96 4.47 -20.21
CA MET A 411 0.32 3.61 -21.21
C MET A 411 0.16 4.34 -22.56
N SER A 412 -0.18 5.64 -22.56
CA SER A 412 -0.38 6.39 -23.80
C SER A 412 0.88 6.51 -24.66
N VAL A 413 2.07 6.47 -24.04
CA VAL A 413 3.36 6.45 -24.74
C VAL A 413 3.50 5.22 -25.65
N PHE A 414 2.91 4.11 -25.27
CA PHE A 414 2.91 2.86 -26.03
C PHE A 414 1.91 2.85 -27.21
N GLY A 415 1.02 3.86 -27.28
CA GLY A 415 -0.07 3.86 -28.25
C GLY A 415 -0.96 2.63 -28.11
N GLY A 416 -1.29 1.94 -29.22
CA GLY A 416 -2.13 0.73 -29.18
C GLY A 416 -1.55 -0.42 -28.36
N HIS A 417 -0.23 -0.54 -28.23
CA HIS A 417 0.39 -1.56 -27.39
C HIS A 417 0.17 -1.32 -25.89
N GLY A 418 -0.09 -0.07 -25.50
CA GLY A 418 -0.32 0.29 -24.10
C GLY A 418 -1.58 -0.33 -23.47
N VAL A 419 -2.53 -0.81 -24.29
CA VAL A 419 -3.75 -1.48 -23.81
C VAL A 419 -3.74 -3.00 -24.00
N MET A 420 -2.63 -3.57 -24.51
CA MET A 420 -2.48 -5.00 -24.69
C MET A 420 -1.94 -5.65 -23.41
N GLU A 421 -2.74 -6.54 -22.83
CA GLU A 421 -2.46 -7.19 -21.54
C GLU A 421 -1.22 -8.11 -21.56
N ASP A 422 -0.87 -8.64 -22.73
CA ASP A 422 0.27 -9.52 -22.95
C ASP A 422 1.51 -8.81 -23.51
N PHE A 423 1.43 -7.49 -23.74
CA PHE A 423 2.55 -6.72 -24.26
C PHE A 423 3.42 -6.10 -23.14
N SER A 424 2.79 -5.53 -22.11
CA SER A 424 3.47 -4.92 -20.98
C SER A 424 2.67 -5.06 -19.69
N SER A 425 3.28 -4.74 -18.53
CA SER A 425 2.58 -4.73 -17.25
C SER A 425 1.69 -3.49 -17.05
N LEU A 426 1.74 -2.49 -17.93
CA LEU A 426 1.07 -1.20 -17.71
C LEU A 426 -0.45 -1.30 -17.59
N PRO A 427 -1.18 -2.08 -18.43
CA PRO A 427 -2.63 -2.24 -18.24
C PRO A 427 -3.00 -2.78 -16.86
N ARG A 428 -2.25 -3.77 -16.36
CA ARG A 428 -2.43 -4.33 -15.03
C ARG A 428 -2.12 -3.30 -13.93
N LEU A 429 -0.98 -2.62 -14.01
CA LEU A 429 -0.59 -1.57 -13.05
C LEU A 429 -1.63 -0.44 -13.01
N PHE A 430 -2.23 -0.07 -14.15
CA PHE A 430 -3.30 0.92 -14.20
C PHE A 430 -4.53 0.46 -13.42
N ARG A 431 -4.97 -0.79 -13.62
CA ARG A 431 -6.11 -1.32 -12.88
C ARG A 431 -5.82 -1.45 -11.38
N ASP A 432 -4.60 -1.88 -11.01
CA ASP A 432 -4.18 -2.00 -9.62
C ASP A 432 -4.08 -0.62 -8.94
N SER A 433 -3.57 0.40 -9.65
CA SER A 433 -3.52 1.77 -9.13
C SER A 433 -4.91 2.33 -8.84
N ALA A 434 -5.90 2.06 -9.70
CA ALA A 434 -7.28 2.47 -9.47
C ALA A 434 -7.91 1.79 -8.22
N ILE A 435 -7.48 0.59 -7.85
CA ILE A 435 -7.92 -0.04 -6.60
C ILE A 435 -7.27 0.64 -5.39
N ASN A 436 -6.02 1.10 -5.50
CA ASN A 436 -5.35 1.86 -4.44
C ASN A 436 -6.10 3.15 -4.04
N GLU A 437 -6.86 3.75 -4.94
CA GLU A 437 -7.71 4.89 -4.62
C GLU A 437 -8.86 4.54 -3.66
N LEU A 438 -9.35 3.30 -3.72
CA LEU A 438 -10.60 2.88 -3.08
C LEU A 438 -10.40 2.25 -1.70
N TRP A 439 -9.45 1.32 -1.57
CA TRP A 439 -9.24 0.64 -0.30
C TRP A 439 -8.55 1.54 0.74
N GLU A 440 -8.60 1.15 2.02
CA GLU A 440 -8.05 1.91 3.17
C GLU A 440 -8.70 3.29 3.38
N GLY A 441 -9.90 3.49 2.83
CA GLY A 441 -10.67 4.72 2.82
C GLY A 441 -10.54 5.49 1.51
N PRO A 442 -11.65 5.66 0.78
CA PRO A 442 -11.68 6.47 -0.45
C PRO A 442 -11.45 7.95 -0.14
N ARG A 443 -11.05 8.70 -1.17
CA ARG A 443 -10.63 10.10 -1.07
C ARG A 443 -11.60 10.97 -0.26
N ASN A 444 -12.88 10.96 -0.60
CA ASN A 444 -13.89 11.78 0.08
C ASN A 444 -14.04 11.45 1.59
N VAL A 445 -13.89 10.19 1.98
CA VAL A 445 -13.96 9.78 3.39
C VAL A 445 -12.76 10.32 4.17
N LEU A 446 -11.55 10.19 3.63
CA LEU A 446 -10.35 10.67 4.29
C LEU A 446 -10.27 12.20 4.33
N LEU A 447 -10.67 12.89 3.25
CA LEU A 447 -10.79 14.35 3.24
C LEU A 447 -11.74 14.85 4.33
N THR A 448 -12.89 14.21 4.49
CA THR A 448 -13.84 14.55 5.55
C THR A 448 -13.28 14.26 6.94
N GLN A 449 -12.58 13.13 7.10
CA GLN A 449 -11.93 12.78 8.36
C GLN A 449 -10.85 13.82 8.73
N MET A 450 -9.95 14.15 7.80
CA MET A 450 -8.89 15.14 8.01
C MET A 450 -9.45 16.50 8.38
N HIS A 451 -10.44 16.99 7.66
CA HIS A 451 -11.09 18.28 7.99
C HIS A 451 -11.61 18.32 9.43
N ARG A 452 -12.31 17.26 9.86
CA ARG A 452 -12.80 17.13 11.24
C ARG A 452 -11.67 17.03 12.27
N ASP A 453 -10.60 16.34 11.93
CA ASP A 453 -9.45 16.18 12.83
C ASP A 453 -8.73 17.51 13.01
N PHE A 454 -8.53 18.32 11.97
CA PHE A 454 -8.00 19.68 12.07
C PHE A 454 -8.93 20.60 12.88
N GLN A 455 -10.24 20.56 12.68
CA GLN A 455 -11.19 21.32 13.48
C GLN A 455 -11.10 21.00 14.99
N ARG A 456 -10.93 19.71 15.34
CA ARG A 456 -10.80 19.27 16.73
C ARG A 456 -9.54 19.76 17.41
N VAL A 457 -8.46 19.96 16.67
CA VAL A 457 -7.17 20.36 17.23
C VAL A 457 -6.91 21.86 17.11
N ALA A 458 -7.67 22.60 16.33
CA ALA A 458 -7.46 24.03 16.01
C ALA A 458 -7.28 24.93 17.25
N GLY A 459 -7.87 24.54 18.40
CA GLY A 459 -7.75 25.30 19.66
C GLY A 459 -6.36 25.23 20.32
N TRP A 460 -5.54 24.23 20.00
CA TRP A 460 -4.19 24.07 20.56
C TRP A 460 -3.09 23.88 19.49
N TYR A 461 -3.47 23.61 18.24
CA TYR A 461 -2.57 23.47 17.10
C TYR A 461 -3.24 24.07 15.86
N ARG A 462 -2.75 25.22 15.41
CA ARG A 462 -3.35 25.92 14.27
C ARG A 462 -3.08 25.19 12.97
N PRO A 463 -4.02 25.17 12.02
CA PRO A 463 -3.80 24.54 10.70
C PRO A 463 -2.58 25.13 9.96
N SER A 464 -2.37 26.45 10.03
CA SER A 464 -1.19 27.10 9.46
C SER A 464 0.15 26.70 10.11
N GLU A 465 0.15 26.33 11.41
CA GLU A 465 1.34 25.76 12.05
C GLU A 465 1.66 24.37 11.50
N PHE A 466 0.64 23.53 11.25
CA PHE A 466 0.81 22.24 10.58
C PHE A 466 1.46 22.41 9.21
N VAL A 467 0.95 23.33 8.37
CA VAL A 467 1.54 23.62 7.04
C VAL A 467 3.01 24.01 7.18
N ARG A 468 3.34 24.89 8.10
CA ARG A 468 4.72 25.32 8.36
C ARG A 468 5.63 24.17 8.79
N HIS A 469 5.14 23.25 9.62
CA HIS A 469 5.92 22.10 10.07
C HIS A 469 6.21 21.13 8.94
N ILE A 470 5.19 20.74 8.16
CA ILE A 470 5.37 19.75 7.10
C ILE A 470 6.13 20.28 5.89
N LEU A 471 6.06 21.59 5.64
CA LEU A 471 6.77 22.28 4.56
C LEU A 471 8.07 22.96 5.05
N ALA A 472 8.65 22.49 6.15
CA ALA A 472 9.94 23.01 6.60
C ALA A 472 11.00 22.90 5.49
N GLY A 473 11.63 24.03 5.17
CA GLY A 473 12.60 24.14 4.06
C GLY A 473 12.02 24.63 2.72
N ALA A 474 10.71 24.83 2.62
CA ALA A 474 10.08 25.45 1.47
C ALA A 474 10.23 26.99 1.48
N ASP A 475 9.87 27.61 0.34
CA ASP A 475 9.78 29.08 0.24
C ASP A 475 8.77 29.63 1.25
N GLU A 476 9.18 30.62 2.02
CA GLU A 476 8.36 31.20 3.13
C GLU A 476 7.07 31.83 2.61
N SER A 477 7.08 32.44 1.42
CA SER A 477 5.87 33.05 0.84
C SER A 477 4.84 31.98 0.52
N ARG A 478 5.27 30.83 0.03
CA ARG A 478 4.41 29.69 -0.26
C ARG A 478 3.84 29.04 1.00
N VAL A 479 4.67 28.92 2.04
CA VAL A 479 4.22 28.40 3.34
C VAL A 479 3.15 29.29 3.96
N LEU A 480 3.33 30.62 3.89
CA LEU A 480 2.35 31.60 4.39
C LEU A 480 1.04 31.56 3.59
N GLU A 481 1.12 31.48 2.27
CA GLU A 481 -0.05 31.37 1.40
C GLU A 481 -0.90 30.12 1.72
N LEU A 482 -0.27 28.94 1.67
CA LEU A 482 -0.96 27.67 1.99
C LEU A 482 -1.45 27.62 3.44
N GLY A 483 -0.69 28.19 4.38
CA GLY A 483 -1.11 28.28 5.78
C GLY A 483 -2.37 29.13 5.97
N ALA A 484 -2.44 30.30 5.33
CA ALA A 484 -3.59 31.18 5.38
C ALA A 484 -4.84 30.55 4.73
N GLU A 485 -4.66 29.87 3.60
CA GLU A 485 -5.76 29.15 2.94
C GLU A 485 -6.27 27.98 3.79
N MET A 486 -5.37 27.24 4.45
CA MET A 486 -5.77 26.17 5.35
C MET A 486 -6.55 26.67 6.55
N ASP A 487 -6.14 27.79 7.16
CA ASP A 487 -6.87 28.41 8.28
C ASP A 487 -8.29 28.83 7.86
N ASP A 488 -8.48 29.38 6.64
CA ASP A 488 -9.78 29.72 6.06
C ASP A 488 -10.67 28.48 5.83
N LEU A 489 -10.10 27.44 5.23
CA LEU A 489 -10.83 26.20 4.91
C LEU A 489 -11.29 25.44 6.16
N ILE A 490 -10.43 25.36 7.18
CA ILE A 490 -10.76 24.69 8.45
C ILE A 490 -11.72 25.52 9.31
N GLY A 491 -11.78 26.84 9.10
CA GLY A 491 -12.80 27.71 9.69
C GLY A 491 -14.23 27.42 9.26
N HIS A 492 -14.45 26.66 8.18
CA HIS A 492 -15.76 26.21 7.77
C HIS A 492 -16.36 25.20 8.77
N GLN A 493 -17.57 25.44 9.24
CA GLN A 493 -18.13 24.70 10.37
C GLN A 493 -18.45 23.22 10.08
N SER A 494 -18.83 22.88 8.84
CA SER A 494 -19.23 21.52 8.49
C SER A 494 -19.15 21.29 6.98
N LEU A 495 -18.68 20.09 6.59
CA LEU A 495 -18.72 19.61 5.20
C LEU A 495 -19.95 18.71 4.92
N PHE A 496 -20.96 18.71 5.78
CA PHE A 496 -22.12 17.82 5.66
C PHE A 496 -23.43 18.52 5.20
N ALA A 497 -23.47 19.85 5.14
CA ALA A 497 -24.62 20.56 4.65
C ALA A 497 -24.69 20.53 3.12
N MET A 498 -25.89 20.38 2.57
CA MET A 498 -26.14 20.36 1.12
C MET A 498 -26.56 21.73 0.61
N ASP A 499 -25.68 22.72 0.83
CA ASP A 499 -25.81 24.08 0.32
C ASP A 499 -24.60 24.47 -0.53
N GLU A 500 -24.77 25.51 -1.37
CA GLU A 500 -23.73 25.92 -2.33
C GLU A 500 -22.43 26.35 -1.65
N LYS A 501 -22.49 26.99 -0.49
CA LYS A 501 -21.31 27.41 0.27
C LYS A 501 -20.50 26.20 0.74
N THR A 502 -21.17 25.18 1.26
CA THR A 502 -20.54 23.93 1.69
C THR A 502 -19.96 23.16 0.49
N LEU A 503 -20.69 23.09 -0.62
CA LEU A 503 -20.18 22.43 -1.83
C LEU A 503 -18.92 23.12 -2.35
N GLU A 504 -18.89 24.44 -2.34
CA GLU A 504 -17.68 25.20 -2.73
C GLU A 504 -16.52 24.97 -1.77
N ALA A 505 -16.76 24.97 -0.46
CA ALA A 505 -15.75 24.63 0.53
C ALA A 505 -15.20 23.20 0.32
N CYS A 506 -16.05 22.22 -0.03
CA CYS A 506 -15.61 20.86 -0.35
C CYS A 506 -14.71 20.82 -1.60
N ARG A 507 -15.06 21.54 -2.68
CA ARG A 507 -14.22 21.62 -3.90
C ARG A 507 -12.86 22.24 -3.60
N ARG A 508 -12.84 23.34 -2.86
CA ARG A 508 -11.60 24.03 -2.45
C ARG A 508 -10.76 23.15 -1.54
N TRP A 509 -11.36 22.46 -0.57
CA TRP A 509 -10.65 21.54 0.34
C TRP A 509 -10.01 20.38 -0.41
N ASP A 510 -10.72 19.78 -1.36
CA ASP A 510 -10.19 18.70 -2.20
C ASP A 510 -8.99 19.16 -3.04
N ALA A 511 -9.10 20.30 -3.73
CA ALA A 511 -8.02 20.87 -4.52
C ALA A 511 -6.81 21.26 -3.64
N PHE A 512 -7.06 21.91 -2.51
CA PHE A 512 -6.04 22.32 -1.55
C PHE A 512 -5.24 21.13 -1.00
N CYS A 513 -5.90 20.05 -0.63
CA CYS A 513 -5.22 18.85 -0.12
C CYS A 513 -4.26 18.24 -1.16
N GLN A 514 -4.65 18.23 -2.44
CA GLN A 514 -3.77 17.78 -3.51
C GLN A 514 -2.56 18.71 -3.67
N GLU A 515 -2.77 20.01 -3.66
CA GLU A 515 -1.73 21.03 -3.78
C GLU A 515 -0.77 21.02 -2.59
N LEU A 516 -1.29 20.90 -1.38
CA LEU A 516 -0.47 20.79 -0.16
C LEU A 516 0.44 19.56 -0.19
N PHE A 517 -0.09 18.42 -0.67
CA PHE A 517 0.72 17.22 -0.79
C PHE A 517 1.79 17.37 -1.88
N HIS A 518 1.48 18.02 -3.00
CA HIS A 518 2.49 18.32 -4.03
C HIS A 518 3.60 19.22 -3.47
N ALA A 519 3.26 20.25 -2.69
CA ALA A 519 4.27 21.09 -2.03
C ALA A 519 5.14 20.27 -1.05
N TYR A 520 4.55 19.33 -0.30
CA TYR A 520 5.31 18.41 0.55
C TYR A 520 6.25 17.50 -0.25
N GLN A 521 5.78 16.98 -1.39
CA GLN A 521 6.60 16.16 -2.30
C GLN A 521 7.78 16.96 -2.88
N ASP A 522 7.55 18.20 -3.25
CA ASP A 522 8.60 19.08 -3.80
C ASP A 522 9.66 19.40 -2.73
N CYS A 523 9.26 19.63 -1.47
CA CYS A 523 10.19 19.77 -0.36
C CYS A 523 11.03 18.50 -0.16
N ALA A 524 10.40 17.31 -0.21
CA ALA A 524 11.09 16.06 -0.03
C ALA A 524 12.10 15.77 -1.18
N LEU A 525 11.75 16.13 -2.41
CA LEU A 525 12.64 16.04 -3.56
C LEU A 525 13.83 16.99 -3.42
N ALA A 526 13.58 18.25 -3.08
CA ALA A 526 14.62 19.25 -2.87
C ALA A 526 15.61 18.85 -1.76
N GLU A 527 15.12 18.26 -0.66
CA GLU A 527 15.92 17.72 0.44
C GLU A 527 16.91 16.64 -0.06
N VAL A 528 16.43 15.70 -0.88
CA VAL A 528 17.26 14.63 -1.45
C VAL A 528 18.27 15.19 -2.47
N GLU A 529 17.88 16.17 -3.29
CA GLU A 529 18.74 16.79 -4.29
C GLU A 529 19.87 17.60 -3.66
N ALA A 530 19.58 18.40 -2.62
CA ALA A 530 20.56 19.20 -1.89
C ALA A 530 21.58 18.32 -1.12
N GLY A 531 21.11 17.28 -0.42
CA GLY A 531 22.01 16.35 0.31
C GLY A 531 23.00 15.59 -0.56
N GLY A 532 22.79 15.54 -1.90
CA GLY A 532 23.73 14.98 -2.87
C GLY A 532 24.89 15.94 -3.20
N GLN A 533 24.65 17.25 -3.22
CA GLN A 533 25.67 18.24 -3.59
C GLN A 533 26.73 18.42 -2.52
N ASP A 534 26.36 18.38 -1.25
CA ASP A 534 27.31 18.52 -0.12
C ASP A 534 28.28 17.33 -0.01
N ARG A 535 27.87 16.11 -0.41
CA ARG A 535 28.71 14.91 -0.37
C ARG A 535 29.61 14.73 -1.59
N GLU A 536 29.17 15.16 -2.78
CA GLU A 536 30.01 15.16 -3.99
C GLU A 536 31.12 16.23 -3.90
N GLY A 537 30.83 17.38 -3.31
CA GLY A 537 31.82 18.40 -2.99
C GLY A 537 32.90 17.94 -2.00
N ALA A 538 32.52 17.11 -1.01
CA ALA A 538 33.46 16.55 -0.02
C ALA A 538 34.33 15.43 -0.60
N LEU A 539 33.82 14.63 -1.54
CA LEU A 539 34.58 13.55 -2.23
C LEU A 539 35.52 14.08 -3.32
N SER A 540 35.24 15.23 -3.90
CA SER A 540 36.14 15.89 -4.87
C SER A 540 37.25 16.72 -4.20
N ALA A 541 37.19 16.89 -2.87
CA ALA A 541 38.18 17.61 -2.08
C ALA A 541 39.15 16.66 -1.30
N LEU A 542 38.95 15.34 -1.44
CA LEU A 542 39.89 14.29 -1.01
C LEU A 542 40.60 13.68 -2.22
#